data_08702b207c4f9da64f61de5adcb1417b
#
_entry.id   08702b207c4f9da64f61de5adcb1417b
#
_cell.length_a   1.000
_cell.length_b   1.000
_cell.length_c   1.000
_cell.angle_alpha   90.00
_cell.angle_beta   90.00
_cell.angle_gamma   90.00
#
_symmetry.space_group_name_H-M   'P 1'
#
loop_
_entity.id
_entity.type
_entity.pdbx_description
1 polymer ?
#
loop_
_entity_poly.entity_id
_entity_poly.type
_entity_poly.pdbx_seq_one_letter_code
_entity_poly.pdbx_strand_id
1 'polypeptide(L)'
;GIGLALAGCVLQGITKNDLADPGILGINAGAGAAVVFFMYFFQFQAIRTDGTEWLNIMMMPFFGLVGGTVAATIIFSFSYKYGRLDVQRLLLTGIAINSGFGALSMYFSLKMNEKDFESAALWQAGSIYNANWIFILSMLPWIIVLGIYIYRKSHLLDYFQLEESTIMSLGISIEKEKIKLLLASVGIVSACVSVSGSIGFIGLMAPHIARQLVGIRHRLVVPISALIGAGLLVFSDFVGKTLFAPSEL
;
A
#
# COMPACT_ATOMS: atom_id res chain seq x y z
N GLY A 1 3.84 -8.28 -3.43
CA GLY A 1 4.25 -8.93 -2.19
C GLY A 1 5.31 -8.14 -1.43
N ILE A 2 6.49 -7.95 -2.04
CA ILE A 2 7.63 -7.24 -1.40
C ILE A 2 7.22 -5.88 -0.83
N GLY A 3 6.64 -5.01 -1.66
CA GLY A 3 6.30 -3.65 -1.26
C GLY A 3 5.30 -3.59 -0.11
N LEU A 4 4.24 -4.40 -0.16
CA LEU A 4 3.23 -4.47 0.90
C LEU A 4 3.83 -4.98 2.22
N ALA A 5 4.72 -5.98 2.16
CA ALA A 5 5.41 -6.48 3.34
C ALA A 5 6.33 -5.43 3.99
N LEU A 6 7.09 -4.68 3.16
CA LEU A 6 7.93 -3.57 3.65
C LEU A 6 7.12 -2.48 4.34
N ALA A 7 6.00 -2.08 3.72
CA ALA A 7 5.08 -1.09 4.29
C ALA A 7 4.46 -1.59 5.60
N GLY A 8 4.08 -2.87 5.66
CA GLY A 8 3.61 -3.52 6.87
C GLY A 8 4.63 -3.47 8.02
N CYS A 9 5.90 -3.80 7.74
CA CYS A 9 6.98 -3.68 8.74
C CYS A 9 7.07 -2.28 9.34
N VAL A 10 7.03 -1.25 8.50
CA VAL A 10 7.13 0.14 8.95
C VAL A 10 5.92 0.49 9.81
N LEU A 11 4.73 0.15 9.35
CA LEU A 11 3.50 0.48 10.05
C LEU A 11 3.43 -0.20 11.42
N GLN A 12 3.69 -1.50 11.49
CA GLN A 12 3.72 -2.26 12.75
C GLN A 12 4.78 -1.72 13.70
N GLY A 13 5.98 -1.36 13.19
CA GLY A 13 7.03 -0.78 13.99
C GLY A 13 6.67 0.60 14.59
N ILE A 14 6.00 1.46 13.80
CA ILE A 14 5.59 2.81 14.26
C ILE A 14 4.41 2.75 15.21
N THR A 15 3.41 1.92 14.89
CA THR A 15 2.20 1.79 15.71
C THR A 15 2.39 0.95 16.97
N LYS A 16 3.51 0.25 17.07
CA LYS A 16 3.78 -0.75 18.12
C LYS A 16 2.67 -1.81 18.19
N ASN A 17 2.07 -2.11 17.04
CA ASN A 17 0.98 -3.05 16.92
C ASN A 17 1.26 -4.02 15.77
N ASP A 18 1.46 -5.27 16.11
CA ASP A 18 1.76 -6.34 15.16
C ASP A 18 0.60 -6.68 14.21
N LEU A 19 -0.59 -6.19 14.50
CA LEU A 19 -1.79 -6.35 13.68
C LEU A 19 -2.05 -5.15 12.77
N ALA A 20 -1.17 -4.15 12.74
CA ALA A 20 -1.33 -3.02 11.84
C ALA A 20 -1.05 -3.43 10.39
N ASP A 21 -2.00 -3.11 9.52
CA ASP A 21 -1.93 -3.38 8.07
C ASP A 21 -2.07 -2.08 7.29
N PRO A 22 -1.25 -1.85 6.24
CA PRO A 22 -1.38 -0.68 5.38
C PRO A 22 -2.76 -0.51 4.75
N GLY A 23 -3.47 -1.62 4.50
CA GLY A 23 -4.82 -1.62 3.95
C GLY A 23 -5.84 -0.95 4.88
N ILE A 24 -5.70 -1.16 6.19
CA ILE A 24 -6.60 -0.59 7.21
C ILE A 24 -6.44 0.93 7.31
N LEU A 25 -5.26 1.45 6.99
CA LEU A 25 -5.00 2.90 7.01
C LEU A 25 -5.71 3.70 5.92
N GLY A 26 -6.52 3.08 5.06
CA GLY A 26 -7.24 3.79 4.00
C GLY A 26 -6.39 4.27 2.83
N ILE A 27 -5.09 4.01 2.82
CA ILE A 27 -4.18 4.36 1.72
C ILE A 27 -4.56 3.59 0.46
N ASN A 28 -4.84 2.29 0.60
CA ASN A 28 -5.31 1.44 -0.49
C ASN A 28 -6.61 1.96 -1.08
N ALA A 29 -7.57 2.38 -0.25
CA ALA A 29 -8.84 2.90 -0.71
C ALA A 29 -8.68 4.24 -1.44
N GLY A 30 -7.81 5.13 -0.95
CA GLY A 30 -7.49 6.38 -1.63
C GLY A 30 -6.82 6.17 -2.97
N ALA A 31 -5.82 5.28 -3.04
CA ALA A 31 -5.18 4.89 -4.29
C ALA A 31 -6.20 4.26 -5.27
N GLY A 32 -7.03 3.34 -4.76
CA GLY A 32 -8.08 2.68 -5.52
C GLY A 32 -9.13 3.65 -6.05
N ALA A 33 -9.61 4.56 -5.23
CA ALA A 33 -10.59 5.57 -5.65
C ALA A 33 -10.06 6.47 -6.77
N ALA A 34 -8.79 6.87 -6.70
CA ALA A 34 -8.18 7.68 -7.74
C ALA A 34 -7.99 6.91 -9.05
N VAL A 35 -7.66 5.60 -8.98
CA VAL A 35 -7.57 4.76 -10.17
C VAL A 35 -8.94 4.53 -10.81
N VAL A 36 -9.98 4.26 -10.00
CA VAL A 36 -11.37 4.15 -10.51
C VAL A 36 -11.86 5.47 -11.12
N PHE A 37 -11.53 6.60 -10.48
CA PHE A 37 -11.78 7.92 -11.04
C PHE A 37 -11.08 8.11 -12.40
N PHE A 38 -9.81 7.72 -12.51
CA PHE A 38 -9.07 7.75 -13.76
C PHE A 38 -9.73 6.87 -14.84
N MET A 39 -10.13 5.65 -14.50
CA MET A 39 -10.85 4.76 -15.40
C MET A 39 -12.13 5.42 -15.91
N TYR A 40 -12.95 5.98 -15.02
CA TYR A 40 -14.21 6.61 -15.36
C TYR A 40 -14.06 7.81 -16.31
N PHE A 41 -13.10 8.70 -16.06
CA PHE A 41 -12.98 9.95 -16.82
C PHE A 41 -12.07 9.86 -18.05
N PHE A 42 -11.02 9.05 -18.01
CA PHE A 42 -9.96 9.09 -19.00
C PHE A 42 -9.82 7.81 -19.81
N GLN A 43 -9.90 6.64 -19.19
CA GLN A 43 -9.61 5.39 -19.89
C GLN A 43 -10.65 5.10 -20.97
N PHE A 44 -11.90 5.41 -20.75
CA PHE A 44 -12.99 5.16 -21.69
C PHE A 44 -13.12 6.24 -22.76
N GLN A 45 -12.58 7.43 -22.55
CA GLN A 45 -12.49 8.46 -23.59
C GLN A 45 -11.25 8.27 -24.47
N ALA A 46 -10.15 7.77 -23.92
CA ALA A 46 -8.87 7.60 -24.61
C ALA A 46 -8.81 6.39 -25.55
N ILE A 47 -9.62 5.34 -25.32
CA ILE A 47 -9.75 4.19 -26.24
C ILE A 47 -10.28 4.61 -27.61
N ARG A 48 -10.85 5.83 -27.74
CA ARG A 48 -11.31 6.39 -29.00
C ARG A 48 -10.23 7.07 -29.85
N THR A 49 -9.02 7.24 -29.30
CA THR A 49 -7.90 7.88 -30.01
C THR A 49 -6.78 6.86 -30.19
N ASP A 50 -6.60 6.39 -31.41
CA ASP A 50 -5.60 5.43 -31.81
C ASP A 50 -4.19 5.83 -31.34
N GLY A 51 -3.47 4.94 -30.66
CA GLY A 51 -2.03 4.99 -30.44
C GLY A 51 -1.51 5.39 -29.05
N THR A 52 -2.35 5.59 -28.03
CA THR A 52 -1.90 6.04 -26.69
C THR A 52 -2.15 5.05 -25.56
N GLU A 53 -2.38 3.79 -25.87
CA GLU A 53 -2.69 2.76 -24.86
C GLU A 53 -1.60 2.64 -23.75
N TRP A 54 -0.33 2.67 -24.12
CA TRP A 54 0.79 2.59 -23.20
C TRP A 54 0.88 3.78 -22.23
N LEU A 55 0.55 4.99 -22.70
CA LEU A 55 0.50 6.20 -21.87
C LEU A 55 -0.59 6.09 -20.81
N ASN A 56 -1.79 5.61 -21.20
CA ASN A 56 -2.90 5.43 -20.28
C ASN A 56 -2.57 4.39 -19.20
N ILE A 57 -1.90 3.30 -19.56
CA ILE A 57 -1.43 2.29 -18.61
C ILE A 57 -0.43 2.89 -17.62
N MET A 58 0.53 3.71 -18.09
CA MET A 58 1.52 4.36 -17.21
C MET A 58 0.92 5.46 -16.32
N MET A 59 -0.23 6.03 -16.68
CA MET A 59 -0.91 7.02 -15.84
C MET A 59 -1.59 6.41 -14.61
N MET A 60 -2.02 5.15 -14.65
CA MET A 60 -2.66 4.50 -13.50
C MET A 60 -1.80 4.53 -12.21
N PRO A 61 -0.50 4.14 -12.23
CA PRO A 61 0.37 4.28 -11.06
C PRO A 61 0.46 5.70 -10.54
N PHE A 62 0.47 6.69 -11.42
CA PHE A 62 0.51 8.09 -11.03
C PHE A 62 -0.77 8.51 -10.29
N PHE A 63 -1.95 8.16 -10.81
CA PHE A 63 -3.23 8.43 -10.14
C PHE A 63 -3.32 7.69 -8.80
N GLY A 64 -2.87 6.44 -8.74
CA GLY A 64 -2.79 5.68 -7.49
C GLY A 64 -1.90 6.35 -6.44
N LEU A 65 -0.72 6.86 -6.85
CA LEU A 65 0.17 7.64 -5.98
C LEU A 65 -0.49 8.91 -5.48
N VAL A 66 -1.15 9.67 -6.36
CA VAL A 66 -1.87 10.90 -5.98
C VAL A 66 -2.97 10.57 -4.98
N GLY A 67 -3.83 9.58 -5.27
CA GLY A 67 -4.92 9.18 -4.39
C GLY A 67 -4.46 8.67 -3.04
N GLY A 68 -3.43 7.81 -3.01
CA GLY A 68 -2.83 7.34 -1.77
C GLY A 68 -2.19 8.46 -0.96
N THR A 69 -1.52 9.41 -1.63
CA THR A 69 -0.93 10.59 -0.97
C THR A 69 -2.00 11.52 -0.41
N VAL A 70 -3.08 11.75 -1.14
CA VAL A 70 -4.23 12.54 -0.66
C VAL A 70 -4.85 11.88 0.56
N ALA A 71 -5.15 10.58 0.49
CA ALA A 71 -5.68 9.83 1.64
C ALA A 71 -4.75 9.92 2.84
N ALA A 72 -3.46 9.68 2.66
CA ALA A 72 -2.47 9.78 3.73
C ALA A 72 -2.40 11.19 4.32
N THR A 73 -2.43 12.23 3.49
CA THR A 73 -2.41 13.63 3.94
C THR A 73 -3.62 13.94 4.82
N ILE A 74 -4.81 13.50 4.40
CA ILE A 74 -6.04 13.67 5.19
C ILE A 74 -5.90 12.93 6.52
N ILE A 75 -5.51 11.66 6.49
CA ILE A 75 -5.37 10.82 7.69
C ILE A 75 -4.36 11.43 8.66
N PHE A 76 -3.19 11.85 8.18
CA PHE A 76 -2.18 12.49 9.03
C PHE A 76 -2.64 13.83 9.60
N SER A 77 -3.34 14.64 8.81
CA SER A 77 -3.87 15.95 9.28
C SER A 77 -4.81 15.79 10.45
N PHE A 78 -5.69 14.77 10.43
CA PHE A 78 -6.61 14.48 11.53
C PHE A 78 -5.96 13.73 12.70
N SER A 79 -4.88 13.01 12.45
CA SER A 79 -4.18 12.19 13.46
C SER A 79 -3.07 12.97 14.17
N TYR A 80 -2.65 14.10 13.62
CA TYR A 80 -1.60 14.94 14.20
C TYR A 80 -2.20 15.97 15.17
N LYS A 81 -1.87 15.82 16.46
CA LYS A 81 -2.38 16.70 17.51
C LYS A 81 -1.27 17.07 18.51
N TYR A 82 -1.19 18.34 18.89
CA TYR A 82 -0.21 18.85 19.86
C TYR A 82 1.25 18.51 19.53
N GLY A 83 1.62 18.50 18.25
CA GLY A 83 2.98 18.20 17.81
C GLY A 83 3.35 16.73 17.78
N ARG A 84 2.39 15.82 18.00
CA ARG A 84 2.60 14.36 18.05
C ARG A 84 1.58 13.61 17.18
N LEU A 85 2.03 12.50 16.62
CA LEU A 85 1.17 11.57 15.89
C LEU A 85 0.47 10.63 16.88
N ASP A 86 -0.85 10.76 16.99
CA ASP A 86 -1.67 9.88 17.81
C ASP A 86 -2.04 8.62 17.01
N VAL A 87 -1.50 7.48 17.42
CA VAL A 87 -1.68 6.18 16.73
C VAL A 87 -3.15 5.73 16.75
N GLN A 88 -3.88 5.94 17.84
CA GLN A 88 -5.29 5.55 17.91
C GLN A 88 -6.13 6.36 16.92
N ARG A 89 -5.88 7.67 16.85
CA ARG A 89 -6.52 8.55 15.86
C ARG A 89 -6.14 8.17 14.44
N LEU A 90 -4.87 7.78 14.21
CA LEU A 90 -4.40 7.33 12.91
C LEU A 90 -5.22 6.14 12.40
N LEU A 91 -5.43 5.14 13.26
CA LEU A 91 -6.22 3.95 12.92
C LEU A 91 -7.71 4.28 12.72
N LEU A 92 -8.32 5.03 13.64
CA LEU A 92 -9.74 5.39 13.54
C LEU A 92 -10.03 6.28 12.32
N THR A 93 -9.19 7.27 12.08
CA THR A 93 -9.30 8.13 10.88
C THR A 93 -9.09 7.31 9.62
N GLY A 94 -8.11 6.38 9.64
CA GLY A 94 -7.87 5.46 8.54
C GLY A 94 -9.10 4.65 8.15
N ILE A 95 -9.78 4.06 9.13
CA ILE A 95 -11.03 3.29 8.90
C ILE A 95 -12.12 4.18 8.32
N ALA A 96 -12.32 5.39 8.85
CA ALA A 96 -13.33 6.33 8.35
C ALA A 96 -13.02 6.76 6.91
N ILE A 97 -11.77 7.10 6.60
CA ILE A 97 -11.32 7.50 5.27
C ILE A 97 -11.40 6.34 4.29
N ASN A 98 -11.07 5.11 4.73
CA ASN A 98 -11.22 3.89 3.93
C ASN A 98 -12.69 3.71 3.47
N SER A 99 -13.63 3.88 4.39
CA SER A 99 -15.07 3.79 4.08
C SER A 99 -15.52 4.90 3.13
N GLY A 100 -15.01 6.12 3.31
CA GLY A 100 -15.33 7.27 2.45
C GLY A 100 -14.82 7.08 1.01
N PHE A 101 -13.57 6.69 0.84
CA PHE A 101 -13.01 6.40 -0.49
C PHE A 101 -13.61 5.15 -1.12
N GLY A 102 -13.97 4.14 -0.32
CA GLY A 102 -14.70 2.96 -0.79
C GLY A 102 -16.07 3.34 -1.37
N ALA A 103 -16.82 4.18 -0.66
CA ALA A 103 -18.11 4.71 -1.16
C ALA A 103 -17.94 5.55 -2.43
N LEU A 104 -16.87 6.36 -2.53
CA LEU A 104 -16.56 7.15 -3.72
C LEU A 104 -16.20 6.25 -4.91
N SER A 105 -15.39 5.21 -4.70
CA SER A 105 -15.08 4.22 -5.73
C SER A 105 -16.34 3.53 -6.24
N MET A 106 -17.21 3.09 -5.33
CA MET A 106 -18.48 2.45 -5.68
C MET A 106 -19.39 3.39 -6.47
N TYR A 107 -19.46 4.66 -6.07
CA TYR A 107 -20.25 5.67 -6.80
C TYR A 107 -19.81 5.82 -8.25
N PHE A 108 -18.51 5.95 -8.51
CA PHE A 108 -18.00 6.04 -9.88
C PHE A 108 -18.16 4.73 -10.64
N SER A 109 -17.92 3.58 -10.02
CA SER A 109 -18.12 2.27 -10.63
C SER A 109 -19.56 2.07 -11.09
N LEU A 110 -20.56 2.44 -10.29
CA LEU A 110 -21.99 2.34 -10.65
C LEU A 110 -22.41 3.30 -11.77
N LYS A 111 -21.61 4.31 -12.09
CA LYS A 111 -21.85 5.24 -13.22
C LYS A 111 -21.22 4.75 -14.51
N MET A 112 -20.40 3.72 -14.47
CA MET A 112 -19.78 3.09 -15.65
C MET A 112 -20.80 2.24 -16.39
N ASN A 113 -20.51 1.92 -17.66
CA ASN A 113 -21.22 0.88 -18.37
C ASN A 113 -20.87 -0.51 -17.80
N GLU A 114 -21.62 -1.54 -18.16
CA GLU A 114 -21.51 -2.88 -17.58
C GLU A 114 -20.09 -3.48 -17.72
N LYS A 115 -19.46 -3.36 -18.88
CA LYS A 115 -18.10 -3.88 -19.13
C LYS A 115 -17.03 -3.15 -18.30
N ASP A 116 -17.17 -1.85 -18.19
CA ASP A 116 -16.24 -1.00 -17.48
C ASP A 116 -16.38 -1.20 -15.96
N PHE A 117 -17.62 -1.39 -15.49
CA PHE A 117 -17.90 -1.76 -14.11
C PHE A 117 -17.24 -3.09 -13.74
N GLU A 118 -17.38 -4.12 -14.58
CA GLU A 118 -16.76 -5.43 -14.38
C GLU A 118 -15.23 -5.30 -14.29
N SER A 119 -14.61 -4.57 -15.22
CA SER A 119 -13.17 -4.30 -15.23
C SER A 119 -12.70 -3.58 -13.96
N ALA A 120 -13.45 -2.56 -13.52
CA ALA A 120 -13.15 -1.81 -12.30
C ALA A 120 -13.33 -2.68 -11.03
N ALA A 121 -14.35 -3.55 -11.01
CA ALA A 121 -14.61 -4.46 -9.90
C ALA A 121 -13.50 -5.53 -9.79
N LEU A 122 -13.09 -6.13 -10.90
CA LEU A 122 -11.97 -7.07 -10.95
C LEU A 122 -10.66 -6.43 -10.49
N TRP A 123 -10.40 -5.19 -10.94
CA TRP A 123 -9.22 -4.47 -10.50
C TRP A 123 -9.26 -4.15 -9.01
N GLN A 124 -10.40 -3.74 -8.46
CA GLN A 124 -10.57 -3.46 -7.03
C GLN A 124 -10.42 -4.71 -6.16
N ALA A 125 -10.81 -5.88 -6.65
CA ALA A 125 -10.62 -7.16 -5.96
C ALA A 125 -9.15 -7.50 -5.76
N GLY A 126 -8.28 -6.90 -6.57
CA GLY A 126 -6.84 -7.14 -6.55
C GLY A 126 -6.46 -8.43 -7.29
N SER A 127 -5.67 -8.26 -8.34
CA SER A 127 -5.22 -9.39 -9.18
C SER A 127 -3.85 -9.11 -9.76
N ILE A 128 -3.05 -10.15 -9.88
CA ILE A 128 -1.77 -10.12 -10.61
C ILE A 128 -1.88 -10.78 -11.99
N TYR A 129 -3.08 -11.22 -12.38
CA TYR A 129 -3.30 -11.95 -13.62
C TYR A 129 -2.91 -11.14 -14.87
N ASN A 130 -3.26 -9.85 -14.90
CA ASN A 130 -2.95 -8.95 -16.01
C ASN A 130 -1.60 -8.23 -15.86
N ALA A 131 -0.70 -8.73 -14.98
CA ALA A 131 0.60 -8.11 -14.79
C ALA A 131 1.44 -8.22 -16.09
N ASN A 132 1.84 -7.08 -16.62
CA ASN A 132 2.73 -6.99 -17.77
C ASN A 132 4.04 -6.26 -17.38
N TRP A 133 5.03 -6.34 -18.25
CA TRP A 133 6.34 -5.73 -18.00
C TRP A 133 6.28 -4.21 -17.82
N ILE A 134 5.33 -3.53 -18.44
CA ILE A 134 5.16 -2.07 -18.34
C ILE A 134 4.74 -1.70 -16.91
N PHE A 135 3.77 -2.41 -16.36
CA PHE A 135 3.32 -2.22 -14.96
C PHE A 135 4.45 -2.53 -13.97
N ILE A 136 5.17 -3.65 -14.18
CA ILE A 136 6.28 -4.03 -13.31
C ILE A 136 7.37 -2.96 -13.32
N LEU A 137 7.78 -2.49 -14.50
CA LEU A 137 8.81 -1.47 -14.65
C LEU A 137 8.38 -0.10 -14.08
N SER A 138 7.09 0.22 -14.09
CA SER A 138 6.59 1.48 -13.52
C SER A 138 6.65 1.51 -11.98
N MET A 139 6.37 0.37 -11.31
CA MET A 139 6.40 0.30 -9.85
C MET A 139 7.78 -0.06 -9.27
N LEU A 140 8.64 -0.71 -10.05
CA LEU A 140 9.93 -1.23 -9.58
C LEU A 140 10.85 -0.15 -9.01
N PRO A 141 11.02 1.04 -9.63
CA PRO A 141 11.84 2.11 -9.08
C PRO A 141 11.37 2.57 -7.69
N TRP A 142 10.07 2.66 -7.47
CA TRP A 142 9.48 3.03 -6.18
C TRP A 142 9.80 2.00 -5.10
N ILE A 143 9.64 0.71 -5.41
CA ILE A 143 9.95 -0.38 -4.48
C ILE A 143 11.43 -0.40 -4.14
N ILE A 144 12.31 -0.24 -5.14
CA ILE A 144 13.76 -0.25 -4.92
C ILE A 144 14.20 0.96 -4.09
N VAL A 145 13.86 2.17 -4.51
CA VAL A 145 14.33 3.41 -3.85
C VAL A 145 13.78 3.50 -2.43
N LEU A 146 12.48 3.34 -2.27
CA LEU A 146 11.84 3.45 -0.97
C LEU A 146 12.11 2.22 -0.08
N GLY A 147 12.25 1.04 -0.67
CA GLY A 147 12.64 -0.17 0.05
C GLY A 147 14.06 -0.10 0.61
N ILE A 148 15.02 0.39 -0.18
CA ILE A 148 16.38 0.66 0.30
C ILE A 148 16.36 1.73 1.40
N TYR A 149 15.56 2.77 1.26
CA TYR A 149 15.39 3.80 2.29
C TYR A 149 14.87 3.20 3.59
N ILE A 150 13.79 2.40 3.54
CA ILE A 150 13.23 1.70 4.71
C ILE A 150 14.27 0.77 5.35
N TYR A 151 14.98 -0.02 4.53
CA TYR A 151 16.01 -0.91 5.04
C TYR A 151 17.14 -0.18 5.76
N ARG A 152 17.63 0.93 5.19
CA ARG A 152 18.67 1.77 5.82
C ARG A 152 18.20 2.40 7.13
N LYS A 153 16.91 2.67 7.26
CA LYS A 153 16.30 3.28 8.43
C LYS A 153 15.67 2.25 9.39
N SER A 154 15.80 0.95 9.11
CA SER A 154 15.19 -0.11 9.91
C SER A 154 15.57 -0.09 11.40
N HIS A 155 16.79 0.36 11.73
CA HIS A 155 17.22 0.56 13.12
C HIS A 155 16.36 1.57 13.90
N LEU A 156 15.74 2.55 13.22
CA LEU A 156 14.83 3.48 13.87
C LEU A 156 13.54 2.80 14.35
N LEU A 157 13.10 1.76 13.63
CA LEU A 157 11.93 0.97 14.05
C LEU A 157 12.19 0.22 15.36
N ASP A 158 13.45 -0.20 15.62
CA ASP A 158 13.84 -0.79 16.89
C ASP A 158 13.81 0.27 18.00
N TYR A 159 14.29 1.49 17.72
CA TYR A 159 14.26 2.59 18.68
C TYR A 159 12.83 3.02 19.02
N PHE A 160 11.90 3.01 18.05
CA PHE A 160 10.50 3.34 18.31
C PHE A 160 9.82 2.38 19.30
N GLN A 161 10.37 1.19 19.56
CA GLN A 161 9.87 0.28 20.59
C GLN A 161 10.20 0.77 22.02
N LEU A 162 11.21 1.64 22.18
CA LEU A 162 11.59 2.22 23.46
C LEU A 162 10.61 3.32 23.88
N GLU A 163 10.75 3.78 25.13
CA GLU A 163 10.02 4.96 25.60
C GLU A 163 10.50 6.24 24.89
N GLU A 164 9.58 7.15 24.62
CA GLU A 164 9.88 8.40 23.89
C GLU A 164 10.92 9.27 24.59
N SER A 165 10.92 9.29 25.93
CA SER A 165 11.91 9.96 26.78
C SER A 165 13.34 9.48 26.49
N THR A 166 13.50 8.17 26.37
CA THR A 166 14.79 7.53 26.08
C THR A 166 15.28 7.88 24.68
N ILE A 167 14.39 7.89 23.69
CA ILE A 167 14.75 8.21 22.30
C ILE A 167 15.11 9.69 22.15
N MET A 168 14.41 10.59 22.85
CA MET A 168 14.73 12.02 22.86
C MET A 168 16.12 12.30 23.45
N SER A 169 16.53 11.56 24.47
CA SER A 169 17.88 11.69 25.04
C SER A 169 19.00 11.29 24.08
N LEU A 170 18.70 10.48 23.06
CA LEU A 170 19.61 10.13 21.97
C LEU A 170 19.68 11.20 20.86
N GLY A 171 18.98 12.31 21.00
CA GLY A 171 18.96 13.40 20.02
C GLY A 171 18.17 13.10 18.72
N ILE A 172 17.35 12.05 18.71
CA ILE A 172 16.58 11.64 17.55
C ILE A 172 15.24 12.38 17.56
N SER A 173 14.94 13.10 16.46
CA SER A 173 13.63 13.72 16.25
C SER A 173 12.60 12.66 15.81
N ILE A 174 11.98 11.99 16.79
CA ILE A 174 11.09 10.84 16.61
C ILE A 174 10.00 11.15 15.57
N GLU A 175 9.29 12.26 15.72
CA GLU A 175 8.14 12.59 14.87
C GLU A 175 8.53 12.78 13.40
N LYS A 176 9.67 13.44 13.14
CA LYS A 176 10.15 13.64 11.76
C LYS A 176 10.51 12.31 11.09
N GLU A 177 11.16 11.42 11.82
CA GLU A 177 11.55 10.12 11.26
C GLU A 177 10.34 9.18 11.11
N LYS A 178 9.36 9.19 12.03
CA LYS A 178 8.07 8.50 11.87
C LYS A 178 7.36 8.94 10.61
N ILE A 179 7.20 10.26 10.40
CA ILE A 179 6.53 10.81 9.22
C ILE A 179 7.24 10.40 7.92
N LYS A 180 8.57 10.49 7.87
CA LYS A 180 9.34 10.10 6.67
C LYS A 180 9.17 8.61 6.34
N LEU A 181 9.21 7.74 7.34
CA LEU A 181 9.00 6.29 7.14
C LEU A 181 7.57 5.99 6.72
N LEU A 182 6.58 6.68 7.30
CA LEU A 182 5.18 6.55 6.90
C LEU A 182 4.97 7.03 5.45
N LEU A 183 5.55 8.16 5.05
CA LEU A 183 5.48 8.63 3.66
C LEU A 183 6.14 7.65 2.68
N ALA A 184 7.27 7.04 3.06
CA ALA A 184 7.89 5.98 2.25
C ALA A 184 6.97 4.77 2.12
N SER A 185 6.29 4.36 3.19
CA SER A 185 5.30 3.27 3.16
C SER A 185 4.11 3.61 2.27
N VAL A 186 3.56 4.83 2.39
CA VAL A 186 2.48 5.32 1.51
C VAL A 186 2.90 5.25 0.04
N GLY A 187 4.10 5.72 -0.29
CA GLY A 187 4.62 5.68 -1.66
C GLY A 187 4.69 4.25 -2.21
N ILE A 188 5.23 3.29 -1.43
CA ILE A 188 5.30 1.88 -1.85
C ILE A 188 3.90 1.28 -2.01
N VAL A 189 3.01 1.47 -1.02
CA VAL A 189 1.66 0.92 -1.06
C VAL A 189 0.90 1.46 -2.27
N SER A 190 0.92 2.78 -2.47
CA SER A 190 0.24 3.42 -3.59
C SER A 190 0.76 2.91 -4.95
N ALA A 191 2.07 2.72 -5.09
CA ALA A 191 2.66 2.14 -6.29
C ALA A 191 2.24 0.67 -6.50
N CYS A 192 2.16 -0.13 -5.43
CA CYS A 192 1.71 -1.52 -5.52
C CYS A 192 0.22 -1.60 -5.89
N VAL A 193 -0.63 -0.86 -5.17
CA VAL A 193 -2.08 -0.88 -5.35
C VAL A 193 -2.49 -0.40 -6.74
N SER A 194 -1.82 0.63 -7.26
CA SER A 194 -2.13 1.16 -8.60
C SER A 194 -1.89 0.14 -9.73
N VAL A 195 -1.04 -0.85 -9.51
CA VAL A 195 -0.73 -1.90 -10.50
C VAL A 195 -1.51 -3.19 -10.24
N SER A 196 -1.65 -3.59 -8.99
CA SER A 196 -2.22 -4.91 -8.63
C SER A 196 -3.60 -4.83 -7.98
N GLY A 197 -4.16 -3.63 -7.84
CA GLY A 197 -5.37 -3.44 -7.04
C GLY A 197 -5.15 -3.64 -5.55
N SER A 198 -6.23 -3.77 -4.80
CA SER A 198 -6.19 -3.85 -3.34
C SER A 198 -5.91 -5.26 -2.85
N ILE A 199 -4.64 -5.64 -2.72
CA ILE A 199 -4.23 -6.92 -2.13
C ILE A 199 -4.06 -6.72 -0.62
N GLY A 200 -4.87 -7.41 0.18
CA GLY A 200 -4.80 -7.38 1.64
C GLY A 200 -3.94 -8.47 2.25
N PHE A 201 -3.79 -8.43 3.57
CA PHE A 201 -3.14 -9.43 4.43
C PHE A 201 -1.63 -9.63 4.28
N ILE A 202 -1.02 -9.34 3.14
CA ILE A 202 0.44 -9.55 2.95
C ILE A 202 1.23 -8.63 3.88
N GLY A 203 0.81 -7.37 4.00
CA GLY A 203 1.43 -6.40 4.90
C GLY A 203 1.30 -6.76 6.39
N LEU A 204 0.27 -7.51 6.73
CA LEU A 204 0.07 -8.03 8.08
C LEU A 204 0.91 -9.28 8.34
N MET A 205 0.75 -10.30 7.50
CA MET A 205 1.29 -11.64 7.76
C MET A 205 2.79 -11.75 7.54
N ALA A 206 3.33 -11.11 6.50
CA ALA A 206 4.74 -11.26 6.17
C ALA A 206 5.68 -10.75 7.28
N PRO A 207 5.49 -9.56 7.89
CA PRO A 207 6.30 -9.12 9.01
C PRO A 207 6.07 -9.95 10.29
N HIS A 208 4.84 -10.42 10.48
CA HIS A 208 4.51 -11.26 11.64
C HIS A 208 5.28 -12.59 11.58
N ILE A 209 5.22 -13.30 10.45
CA ILE A 209 5.97 -14.54 10.25
C ILE A 209 7.49 -14.29 10.33
N ALA A 210 7.97 -13.19 9.73
CA ALA A 210 9.39 -12.84 9.77
C ALA A 210 9.89 -12.68 11.21
N ARG A 211 9.13 -11.99 12.09
CA ARG A 211 9.51 -11.85 13.51
C ARG A 211 9.58 -13.18 14.24
N GLN A 212 8.71 -14.12 13.93
CA GLN A 212 8.77 -15.46 14.51
C GLN A 212 10.03 -16.24 14.10
N LEU A 213 10.53 -16.01 12.88
CA LEU A 213 11.70 -16.71 12.35
C LEU A 213 13.04 -16.09 12.77
N VAL A 214 13.13 -14.74 12.77
CA VAL A 214 14.42 -14.05 12.96
C VAL A 214 14.45 -13.12 14.16
N GLY A 215 13.40 -13.13 15.00
CA GLY A 215 13.28 -12.28 16.18
C GLY A 215 12.85 -10.85 15.84
N ILE A 216 13.00 -9.94 16.83
CA ILE A 216 12.40 -8.60 16.79
C ILE A 216 13.26 -7.52 16.10
N ARG A 217 14.51 -7.82 15.74
CA ARG A 217 15.42 -6.84 15.13
C ARG A 217 14.99 -6.48 13.72
N HIS A 218 14.52 -5.27 13.48
CA HIS A 218 14.00 -4.83 12.18
C HIS A 218 15.03 -4.89 11.04
N ARG A 219 16.32 -4.86 11.34
CA ARG A 219 17.36 -5.05 10.32
C ARG A 219 17.30 -6.44 9.67
N LEU A 220 16.81 -7.46 10.38
CA LEU A 220 16.58 -8.82 9.85
C LEU A 220 15.13 -8.99 9.41
N VAL A 221 14.18 -8.44 10.18
CA VAL A 221 12.74 -8.56 9.89
C VAL A 221 12.40 -7.95 8.52
N VAL A 222 12.92 -6.77 8.18
CA VAL A 222 12.59 -6.08 6.94
C VAL A 222 12.91 -6.92 5.68
N PRO A 223 14.15 -7.42 5.47
CA PRO A 223 14.46 -8.23 4.28
C PRO A 223 13.74 -9.59 4.29
N ILE A 224 13.61 -10.23 5.44
CA ILE A 224 12.89 -11.53 5.54
C ILE A 224 11.40 -11.34 5.26
N SER A 225 10.79 -10.27 5.75
CA SER A 225 9.39 -9.93 5.41
C SER A 225 9.20 -9.71 3.92
N ALA A 226 10.14 -9.05 3.25
CA ALA A 226 10.09 -8.86 1.80
C ALA A 226 10.08 -10.20 1.05
N LEU A 227 10.93 -11.14 1.46
CA LEU A 227 10.99 -12.50 0.89
C LEU A 227 9.71 -13.29 1.17
N ILE A 228 9.22 -13.26 2.41
CA ILE A 228 7.98 -13.93 2.79
C ILE A 228 6.79 -13.34 2.03
N GLY A 229 6.70 -12.00 1.93
CA GLY A 229 5.63 -11.34 1.18
C GLY A 229 5.64 -11.68 -0.30
N ALA A 230 6.81 -11.81 -0.92
CA ALA A 230 6.93 -12.31 -2.29
C ALA A 230 6.46 -13.77 -2.39
N GLY A 231 6.92 -14.62 -1.48
CA GLY A 231 6.54 -16.04 -1.43
C GLY A 231 5.05 -16.26 -1.20
N LEU A 232 4.44 -15.52 -0.26
CA LEU A 232 3.00 -15.61 0.00
C LEU A 232 2.17 -15.24 -1.23
N LEU A 233 2.55 -14.16 -1.94
CA LEU A 233 1.82 -13.75 -3.14
C LEU A 233 1.93 -14.78 -4.26
N VAL A 234 3.13 -15.29 -4.53
CA VAL A 234 3.35 -16.32 -5.56
C VAL A 234 2.64 -17.62 -5.20
N PHE A 235 2.70 -18.03 -3.93
CA PHE A 235 2.02 -19.22 -3.46
C PHE A 235 0.50 -19.08 -3.56
N SER A 236 -0.07 -17.94 -3.17
CA SER A 236 -1.51 -17.68 -3.28
C SER A 236 -2.00 -17.70 -4.73
N ASP A 237 -1.24 -17.09 -5.65
CA ASP A 237 -1.55 -17.12 -7.09
C ASP A 237 -1.49 -18.55 -7.65
N PHE A 238 -0.47 -19.31 -7.28
CA PHE A 238 -0.33 -20.71 -7.68
C PHE A 238 -1.50 -21.57 -7.17
N VAL A 239 -1.88 -21.42 -5.91
CA VAL A 239 -3.02 -22.13 -5.31
C VAL A 239 -4.32 -21.73 -6.00
N GLY A 240 -4.55 -20.43 -6.21
CA GLY A 240 -5.73 -19.92 -6.90
C GLY A 240 -5.88 -20.52 -8.30
N LYS A 241 -4.82 -20.49 -9.09
CA LYS A 241 -4.81 -21.05 -10.46
C LYS A 241 -4.95 -22.56 -10.52
N THR A 242 -4.48 -23.28 -9.49
CA THR A 242 -4.51 -24.76 -9.51
C THR A 242 -5.81 -25.32 -8.96
N LEU A 243 -6.36 -24.71 -7.89
CA LEU A 243 -7.55 -25.23 -7.23
C LEU A 243 -8.87 -24.73 -7.86
N PHE A 244 -8.85 -23.54 -8.46
CA PHE A 244 -10.04 -22.90 -9.00
C PHE A 244 -10.05 -22.81 -10.52
N ALA A 245 -9.12 -23.46 -11.22
CA ALA A 245 -9.20 -23.61 -12.66
C ALA A 245 -10.39 -24.54 -13.04
N PRO A 246 -11.20 -24.21 -14.06
CA PRO A 246 -11.00 -23.20 -15.10
C PRO A 246 -11.79 -21.89 -14.90
N SER A 247 -12.21 -21.54 -13.69
CA SER A 247 -12.85 -20.25 -13.46
C SER A 247 -11.80 -19.15 -13.63
N GLU A 248 -11.81 -18.49 -14.77
CA GLU A 248 -11.12 -17.22 -14.98
C GLU A 248 -11.75 -16.20 -14.02
N LEU A 249 -11.10 -15.98 -12.89
CA LEU A 249 -11.39 -14.91 -11.94
C LEU A 249 -10.52 -13.70 -12.27
#